data_e8fd2b98ab48434ccff229fafda2c951
#
_entry.id   e8fd2b98ab48434ccff229fafda2c951
#
_cell.length_a   1.000
_cell.length_b   1.000
_cell.length_c   1.000
_cell.angle_alpha   90.00
_cell.angle_beta   90.00
_cell.angle_gamma   90.00
#
_symmetry.space_group_name_H-M   'P 1'
#
loop_
_entity.id
_entity.type
_entity.pdbx_description
1 polymer ?
#
loop_
_entity_poly.entity_id
_entity_poly.type
_entity_poly.pdbx_seq_one_letter_code
_entity_poly.pdbx_strand_id
1 'polypeptide(L)'
;MELYDLVKYLVNSFESLGIKYFITGSVASVYYGEPRFTNDIDVVAEIEESQISGLLKFFPEQEFYVNEETVRDAIRNKKLFNIIHPASGLKVDVIIRKENAFDNNRFLRIKRISPIEGTLVNISSPEDVIIMKMKYFKEGESEKHIRDITSMLKISGDSIDRGYVEKWAEKLNLRDIWKAILMKIQSDF
;
A
#
# COMPACT_ATOMS: atom_id res chain seq x y z
N MET A 1 20.14 5.13 -4.83
CA MET A 1 19.19 4.29 -4.07
C MET A 1 18.16 3.73 -5.03
N GLU A 2 18.00 2.42 -5.09
CA GLU A 2 16.97 1.76 -5.88
C GLU A 2 15.70 1.56 -5.03
N LEU A 3 14.57 1.24 -5.69
CA LEU A 3 13.28 1.06 -5.00
C LEU A 3 13.36 0.03 -3.86
N TYR A 4 13.99 -1.11 -4.13
CA TYR A 4 14.11 -2.18 -3.12
C TYR A 4 15.04 -1.81 -1.96
N ASP A 5 16.03 -0.94 -2.17
CA ASP A 5 16.88 -0.42 -1.07
C ASP A 5 16.05 0.47 -0.16
N LEU A 6 15.19 1.33 -0.74
CA LEU A 6 14.30 2.18 0.04
C LEU A 6 13.26 1.36 0.79
N VAL A 7 12.71 0.28 0.19
CA VAL A 7 11.82 -0.66 0.89
C VAL A 7 12.52 -1.29 2.10
N LYS A 8 13.75 -1.80 1.94
CA LYS A 8 14.53 -2.37 3.05
C LYS A 8 14.77 -1.34 4.14
N TYR A 9 15.13 -0.12 3.75
CA TYR A 9 15.41 0.96 4.70
C TYR A 9 14.16 1.32 5.51
N LEU A 10 13.02 1.48 4.84
CA LEU A 10 11.72 1.75 5.47
C LEU A 10 11.32 0.62 6.44
N VAL A 11 11.40 -0.63 5.99
CA VAL A 11 11.05 -1.82 6.78
C VAL A 11 11.91 -1.87 8.05
N ASN A 12 13.22 -1.73 7.93
CA ASN A 12 14.14 -1.76 9.06
C ASN A 12 13.83 -0.63 10.06
N SER A 13 13.53 0.57 9.58
CA SER A 13 13.17 1.69 10.45
C SER A 13 11.88 1.44 11.23
N PHE A 14 10.85 0.93 10.56
CA PHE A 14 9.55 0.68 11.19
C PHE A 14 9.61 -0.50 12.18
N GLU A 15 10.26 -1.60 11.80
CA GLU A 15 10.47 -2.75 12.69
C GLU A 15 11.29 -2.34 13.93
N SER A 16 12.37 -1.55 13.78
CA SER A 16 13.19 -1.06 14.88
C SER A 16 12.44 -0.17 15.87
N LEU A 17 11.44 0.56 15.39
CA LEU A 17 10.59 1.45 16.19
C LEU A 17 9.33 0.76 16.72
N GLY A 18 9.11 -0.52 16.39
CA GLY A 18 7.89 -1.24 16.74
C GLY A 18 6.63 -0.68 16.07
N ILE A 19 6.76 0.02 14.93
CA ILE A 19 5.65 0.55 14.17
C ILE A 19 4.96 -0.59 13.43
N LYS A 20 3.66 -0.76 13.64
CA LYS A 20 2.85 -1.71 12.85
C LYS A 20 2.55 -1.11 11.49
N TYR A 21 2.82 -1.85 10.42
CA TYR A 21 2.65 -1.37 9.05
C TYR A 21 2.37 -2.51 8.07
N PHE A 22 1.94 -2.12 6.88
CA PHE A 22 2.00 -2.97 5.68
C PHE A 22 2.17 -2.12 4.43
N ILE A 23 2.95 -2.62 3.48
CA ILE A 23 3.11 -2.02 2.14
C ILE A 23 1.87 -2.38 1.30
N THR A 24 1.41 -1.43 0.50
CA THR A 24 0.21 -1.54 -0.33
C THR A 24 0.44 -0.89 -1.71
N GLY A 25 -0.61 -0.47 -2.38
CA GLY A 25 -0.52 0.32 -3.60
C GLY A 25 0.18 -0.39 -4.77
N SER A 26 1.08 0.33 -5.42
CA SER A 26 1.76 -0.15 -6.63
C SER A 26 2.73 -1.29 -6.35
N VAL A 27 3.50 -1.21 -5.28
CA VAL A 27 4.46 -2.27 -4.89
C VAL A 27 3.72 -3.58 -4.63
N ALA A 28 2.60 -3.53 -3.90
CA ALA A 28 1.80 -4.72 -3.62
C ALA A 28 1.13 -5.28 -4.89
N SER A 29 0.62 -4.42 -5.78
CA SER A 29 0.01 -4.92 -7.02
C SER A 29 1.01 -5.54 -7.99
N VAL A 30 2.24 -5.05 -8.03
CA VAL A 30 3.35 -5.65 -8.80
C VAL A 30 3.75 -7.01 -8.23
N TYR A 31 3.73 -7.15 -6.91
CA TYR A 31 4.04 -8.44 -6.27
C TYR A 31 3.01 -9.53 -6.62
N TYR A 32 1.72 -9.18 -6.70
CA TYR A 32 0.64 -10.13 -7.02
C TYR A 32 0.29 -10.20 -8.51
N GLY A 33 0.79 -9.29 -9.32
CA GLY A 33 0.47 -9.18 -10.74
C GLY A 33 1.71 -9.08 -11.63
N GLU A 34 1.56 -8.42 -12.78
CA GLU A 34 2.66 -8.21 -13.72
C GLU A 34 3.64 -7.15 -13.23
N PRO A 35 4.96 -7.38 -13.42
CA PRO A 35 5.98 -6.38 -13.12
C PRO A 35 5.75 -5.10 -13.93
N ARG A 36 5.83 -3.96 -13.26
CA ARG A 36 5.87 -2.64 -13.88
C ARG A 36 6.65 -1.65 -13.03
N PHE A 37 7.11 -0.61 -13.65
CA PHE A 37 7.86 0.44 -12.98
C PHE A 37 6.99 1.25 -12.01
N THR A 38 7.55 1.55 -10.84
CA THR A 38 6.96 2.48 -9.84
C THR A 38 8.07 3.16 -9.06
N ASN A 39 7.89 4.44 -8.75
CA ASN A 39 8.78 5.23 -7.89
C ASN A 39 8.19 5.47 -6.50
N ASP A 40 6.93 5.09 -6.30
CA ASP A 40 6.19 5.35 -5.08
C ASP A 40 6.01 4.06 -4.29
N ILE A 41 6.28 4.13 -2.98
CA ILE A 41 5.99 3.10 -2.00
C ILE A 41 4.83 3.59 -1.15
N ASP A 42 3.66 2.98 -1.28
CA ASP A 42 2.52 3.24 -0.41
C ASP A 42 2.61 2.33 0.82
N VAL A 43 2.59 2.89 2.02
CA VAL A 43 2.59 2.15 3.28
C VAL A 43 1.50 2.65 4.21
N VAL A 44 0.71 1.75 4.77
CA VAL A 44 -0.23 2.07 5.85
C VAL A 44 0.44 1.74 7.17
N ALA A 45 0.44 2.70 8.10
CA ALA A 45 1.14 2.56 9.37
C ALA A 45 0.32 3.06 10.57
N GLU A 46 0.56 2.42 11.72
CA GLU A 46 0.05 2.83 13.03
C GLU A 46 1.19 3.48 13.81
N ILE A 47 1.27 4.81 13.74
CA ILE A 47 2.37 5.59 14.31
C ILE A 47 1.84 6.41 15.47
N GLU A 48 2.54 6.36 16.61
CA GLU A 48 2.28 7.16 17.80
C GLU A 48 3.15 8.43 17.82
N GLU A 49 2.69 9.48 18.50
CA GLU A 49 3.47 10.73 18.64
C GLU A 49 4.85 10.50 19.27
N SER A 50 4.96 9.55 20.20
CA SER A 50 6.21 9.15 20.85
C SER A 50 7.28 8.60 19.90
N GLN A 51 6.85 8.04 18.75
CA GLN A 51 7.74 7.43 17.75
C GLN A 51 8.28 8.43 16.72
N ILE A 52 7.74 9.67 16.67
CA ILE A 52 8.09 10.67 15.63
C ILE A 52 9.60 10.99 15.66
N SER A 53 10.16 11.30 16.82
CA SER A 53 11.56 11.68 16.90
C SER A 53 12.50 10.53 16.52
N GLY A 54 12.11 9.29 16.80
CA GLY A 54 12.81 8.09 16.34
C GLY A 54 12.72 7.93 14.81
N LEU A 55 11.52 8.12 14.25
CA LEU A 55 11.30 8.05 12.81
C LEU A 55 12.15 9.07 12.04
N LEU A 56 12.16 10.33 12.48
CA LEU A 56 12.95 11.38 11.83
C LEU A 56 14.46 11.12 11.88
N LYS A 57 14.97 10.45 12.92
CA LYS A 57 16.39 10.06 12.98
C LYS A 57 16.77 9.01 11.93
N PHE A 58 15.84 8.14 11.53
CA PHE A 58 16.08 7.21 10.42
C PHE A 58 16.06 7.90 9.05
N PHE A 59 15.42 9.05 8.91
CA PHE A 59 15.33 9.79 7.65
C PHE A 59 16.00 11.16 7.76
N PRO A 60 17.37 11.23 7.81
CA PRO A 60 18.09 12.46 8.01
C PRO A 60 17.89 13.44 6.86
N GLU A 61 17.79 14.74 7.16
CA GLU A 61 17.52 15.83 6.20
C GLU A 61 18.56 15.95 5.07
N GLN A 62 19.77 15.40 5.26
CA GLN A 62 20.82 15.38 4.25
C GLN A 62 20.49 14.46 3.07
N GLU A 63 19.70 13.42 3.30
CA GLU A 63 19.36 12.41 2.31
C GLU A 63 17.85 12.38 1.99
N PHE A 64 17.02 12.76 2.95
CA PHE A 64 15.56 12.69 2.84
C PHE A 64 14.89 14.03 3.11
N TYR A 65 13.82 14.27 2.40
CA TYR A 65 12.89 15.34 2.74
C TYR A 65 11.70 14.75 3.49
N VAL A 66 11.58 15.09 4.75
CA VAL A 66 10.42 14.80 5.61
C VAL A 66 10.23 15.95 6.59
N ASN A 67 8.99 16.46 6.68
CA ASN A 67 8.69 17.61 7.53
C ASN A 67 7.98 17.14 8.81
N GLU A 68 8.56 17.44 9.98
CA GLU A 68 8.06 17.01 11.29
C GLU A 68 6.63 17.52 11.55
N GLU A 69 6.32 18.76 11.20
CA GLU A 69 4.99 19.33 11.42
C GLU A 69 3.93 18.60 10.59
N THR A 70 4.27 18.28 9.32
CA THR A 70 3.41 17.47 8.45
C THR A 70 3.20 16.06 9.01
N VAL A 71 4.24 15.44 9.57
CA VAL A 71 4.13 14.11 10.23
C VAL A 71 3.17 14.20 11.41
N ARG A 72 3.33 15.21 12.28
CA ARG A 72 2.44 15.43 13.45
C ARG A 72 0.99 15.68 13.02
N ASP A 73 0.77 16.53 12.02
CA ASP A 73 -0.58 16.79 11.48
C ASP A 73 -1.20 15.50 10.91
N ALA A 74 -0.43 14.72 10.15
CA ALA A 74 -0.90 13.48 9.59
C ALA A 74 -1.33 12.46 10.67
N ILE A 75 -0.56 12.32 11.74
CA ILE A 75 -0.88 11.40 12.84
C ILE A 75 -2.18 11.84 13.56
N ARG A 76 -2.31 13.13 13.89
CA ARG A 76 -3.48 13.68 14.59
C ARG A 76 -4.76 13.57 13.76
N ASN A 77 -4.65 13.85 12.47
CA ASN A 77 -5.80 13.95 11.57
C ASN A 77 -6.02 12.69 10.70
N LYS A 78 -5.27 11.60 10.95
CA LYS A 78 -5.36 10.33 10.18
C LYS A 78 -5.23 10.56 8.66
N LYS A 79 -4.28 11.42 8.28
CA LYS A 79 -3.93 11.75 6.89
C LYS A 79 -2.70 10.95 6.42
N LEU A 80 -2.08 11.38 5.34
CA LEU A 80 -0.79 10.89 4.86
C LEU A 80 0.29 11.96 5.01
N PHE A 81 1.54 11.52 5.09
CA PHE A 81 2.73 12.35 4.88
C PHE A 81 3.71 11.65 3.95
N ASN A 82 4.66 12.41 3.41
CA ASN A 82 5.63 11.90 2.46
C ASN A 82 7.03 11.85 3.08
N ILE A 83 7.79 10.83 2.71
CA ILE A 83 9.23 10.75 2.86
C ILE A 83 9.80 10.67 1.46
N ILE A 84 10.61 11.64 1.06
CA ILE A 84 11.15 11.74 -0.31
C ILE A 84 12.66 11.59 -0.23
N HIS A 85 13.25 10.79 -1.13
CA HIS A 85 14.69 10.72 -1.37
C HIS A 85 15.01 11.49 -2.65
N PRO A 86 15.40 12.79 -2.57
CA PRO A 86 15.48 13.67 -3.73
C PRO A 86 16.48 13.19 -4.80
N ALA A 87 17.61 12.61 -4.36
CA ALA A 87 18.66 12.15 -5.27
C ALA A 87 18.23 11.02 -6.21
N SER A 88 17.23 10.19 -5.84
CA SER A 88 16.69 9.12 -6.70
C SER A 88 15.30 9.41 -7.25
N GLY A 89 14.61 10.44 -6.74
CA GLY A 89 13.20 10.71 -7.06
C GLY A 89 12.21 9.69 -6.47
N LEU A 90 12.67 8.80 -5.59
CA LEU A 90 11.82 7.84 -4.90
C LEU A 90 11.04 8.50 -3.76
N LYS A 91 9.82 8.04 -3.53
CA LYS A 91 8.91 8.58 -2.52
C LYS A 91 8.23 7.46 -1.74
N VAL A 92 8.06 7.68 -0.43
CA VAL A 92 7.20 6.87 0.42
C VAL A 92 5.99 7.70 0.84
N ASP A 93 4.80 7.22 0.52
CA ASP A 93 3.53 7.77 0.98
C ASP A 93 3.10 7.00 2.23
N VAL A 94 3.29 7.61 3.40
CA VAL A 94 2.95 7.02 4.69
C VAL A 94 1.52 7.42 5.04
N ILE A 95 0.60 6.47 4.93
CA ILE A 95 -0.83 6.64 5.20
C ILE A 95 -1.10 6.23 6.64
N ILE A 96 -1.56 7.14 7.47
CA ILE A 96 -1.91 6.82 8.86
C ILE A 96 -3.19 6.00 8.89
N ARG A 97 -3.14 4.87 9.62
CA ARG A 97 -4.29 3.97 9.83
C ARG A 97 -5.52 4.73 10.29
N LYS A 98 -6.64 4.49 9.63
CA LYS A 98 -7.96 4.99 10.04
C LYS A 98 -8.67 3.96 10.92
N GLU A 99 -9.45 4.43 11.88
CA GLU A 99 -10.23 3.59 12.80
C GLU A 99 -11.61 3.26 12.21
N ASN A 100 -11.61 2.48 11.14
CA ASN A 100 -12.83 1.99 10.52
C ASN A 100 -12.78 0.47 10.33
N ALA A 101 -13.94 -0.15 10.10
CA ALA A 101 -14.07 -1.61 10.00
C ALA A 101 -13.19 -2.21 8.88
N PHE A 102 -13.02 -1.51 7.76
CA PHE A 102 -12.21 -2.00 6.65
C PHE A 102 -10.72 -1.96 6.97
N ASP A 103 -10.19 -0.82 7.46
CA ASP A 103 -8.78 -0.72 7.83
C ASP A 103 -8.42 -1.65 8.99
N ASN A 104 -9.31 -1.83 9.97
CA ASN A 104 -9.12 -2.82 11.03
C ASN A 104 -8.97 -4.23 10.45
N ASN A 105 -9.82 -4.59 9.48
CA ASN A 105 -9.76 -5.90 8.84
C ASN A 105 -8.49 -6.08 8.00
N ARG A 106 -8.01 -5.04 7.31
CA ARG A 106 -6.74 -5.07 6.55
C ARG A 106 -5.55 -5.42 7.44
N PHE A 107 -5.46 -4.85 8.64
CA PHE A 107 -4.39 -5.16 9.61
C PHE A 107 -4.42 -6.62 10.10
N LEU A 108 -5.59 -7.27 10.13
CA LEU A 108 -5.72 -8.69 10.46
C LEU A 108 -5.34 -9.62 9.30
N ARG A 109 -5.25 -9.09 8.07
CA ARG A 109 -5.00 -9.85 6.84
C ARG A 109 -3.63 -9.60 6.24
N ILE A 110 -2.74 -8.93 6.96
CA ILE A 110 -1.35 -8.68 6.54
C ILE A 110 -0.68 -10.01 6.19
N LYS A 111 -0.02 -10.04 5.04
CA LYS A 111 0.86 -11.14 4.63
C LYS A 111 2.30 -10.78 4.94
N ARG A 112 3.06 -11.71 5.51
CA ARG A 112 4.49 -11.55 5.71
C ARG A 112 5.23 -12.35 4.64
N ILE A 113 5.96 -11.66 3.79
CA ILE A 113 6.60 -12.22 2.60
C ILE A 113 8.08 -11.84 2.55
N SER A 114 8.87 -12.54 1.74
CA SER A 114 10.28 -12.22 1.49
C SER A 114 10.49 -11.91 -0.01
N PRO A 115 10.03 -10.76 -0.52
CA PRO A 115 10.20 -10.39 -1.94
C PRO A 115 11.63 -9.98 -2.26
N ILE A 116 12.43 -9.71 -1.23
CA ILE A 116 13.82 -9.29 -1.29
C ILE A 116 14.61 -10.24 -0.41
N GLU A 117 15.70 -10.80 -0.92
CA GLU A 117 16.53 -11.75 -0.19
C GLU A 117 16.95 -11.17 1.17
N GLY A 118 16.72 -11.95 2.23
CA GLY A 118 17.04 -11.59 3.60
C GLY A 118 16.13 -10.55 4.25
N THR A 119 15.04 -10.09 3.58
CA THR A 119 14.15 -9.09 4.14
C THR A 119 12.71 -9.59 4.19
N LEU A 120 12.14 -9.71 5.39
CA LEU A 120 10.72 -9.97 5.58
C LEU A 120 9.94 -8.65 5.53
N VAL A 121 8.91 -8.61 4.71
CA VAL A 121 8.09 -7.41 4.47
C VAL A 121 6.63 -7.72 4.78
N ASN A 122 5.99 -6.85 5.53
CA ASN A 122 4.55 -6.89 5.73
C ASN A 122 3.86 -6.24 4.51
N ILE A 123 3.00 -7.00 3.83
CA ILE A 123 2.29 -6.53 2.63
C ILE A 123 0.79 -6.73 2.79
N SER A 124 0.02 -5.85 2.17
CA SER A 124 -1.45 -5.97 2.07
C SER A 124 -1.84 -7.28 1.40
N SER A 125 -2.94 -7.91 1.82
CA SER A 125 -3.50 -9.04 1.08
C SER A 125 -3.91 -8.63 -0.35
N PRO A 126 -3.89 -9.53 -1.34
CA PRO A 126 -4.25 -9.17 -2.71
C PRO A 126 -5.68 -8.67 -2.82
N GLU A 127 -6.61 -9.22 -2.05
CA GLU A 127 -8.00 -8.77 -2.02
C GLU A 127 -8.12 -7.33 -1.55
N ASP A 128 -7.40 -6.96 -0.49
CA ASP A 128 -7.43 -5.60 0.06
C ASP A 128 -6.79 -4.59 -0.91
N VAL A 129 -5.75 -5.00 -1.65
CA VAL A 129 -5.18 -4.18 -2.74
C VAL A 129 -6.21 -3.94 -3.84
N ILE A 130 -6.93 -4.99 -4.27
CA ILE A 130 -7.99 -4.89 -5.29
C ILE A 130 -9.09 -3.93 -4.84
N ILE A 131 -9.58 -4.08 -3.60
CA ILE A 131 -10.65 -3.24 -3.05
C ILE A 131 -10.21 -1.76 -3.01
N MET A 132 -8.99 -1.48 -2.54
CA MET A 132 -8.47 -0.12 -2.50
C MET A 132 -8.29 0.47 -3.90
N LYS A 133 -7.83 -0.31 -4.88
CA LYS A 133 -7.71 0.14 -6.26
C LYS A 133 -9.07 0.43 -6.91
N MET A 134 -10.10 -0.36 -6.64
CA MET A 134 -11.47 -0.04 -7.06
C MET A 134 -11.96 1.26 -6.44
N LYS A 135 -11.64 1.51 -5.16
CA LYS A 135 -11.99 2.76 -4.49
C LYS A 135 -11.30 3.96 -5.14
N TYR A 136 -10.00 3.88 -5.39
CA TYR A 136 -9.26 4.95 -6.07
C TYR A 136 -9.73 5.15 -7.52
N PHE A 137 -10.10 4.07 -8.22
CA PHE A 137 -10.72 4.20 -9.54
C PHE A 137 -12.04 4.96 -9.47
N LYS A 138 -12.90 4.66 -8.49
CA LYS A 138 -14.17 5.39 -8.29
C LYS A 138 -13.97 6.88 -8.01
N GLU A 139 -12.89 7.24 -7.32
CA GLU A 139 -12.60 8.63 -6.94
C GLU A 139 -11.93 9.43 -8.07
N GLY A 140 -11.11 8.81 -8.91
CA GLY A 140 -10.27 9.51 -9.89
C GLY A 140 -10.29 8.94 -11.30
N GLU A 141 -11.09 7.89 -11.59
CA GLU A 141 -11.30 7.25 -12.91
C GLU A 141 -10.01 6.85 -13.65
N SER A 142 -8.90 6.64 -12.91
CA SER A 142 -7.63 6.26 -13.53
C SER A 142 -7.62 4.79 -13.96
N GLU A 143 -7.55 4.54 -15.26
CA GLU A 143 -7.46 3.20 -15.87
C GLU A 143 -6.26 2.37 -15.36
N LYS A 144 -5.23 3.01 -14.81
CA LYS A 144 -4.11 2.33 -14.17
C LYS A 144 -4.57 1.36 -13.08
N HIS A 145 -5.59 1.75 -12.29
CA HIS A 145 -6.12 0.90 -11.21
C HIS A 145 -6.79 -0.34 -11.76
N ILE A 146 -7.56 -0.22 -12.84
CA ILE A 146 -8.23 -1.36 -13.50
C ILE A 146 -7.19 -2.31 -14.10
N ARG A 147 -6.14 -1.79 -14.77
CA ARG A 147 -5.05 -2.62 -15.30
C ARG A 147 -4.33 -3.40 -14.21
N ASP A 148 -4.01 -2.76 -13.09
CA ASP A 148 -3.36 -3.42 -11.96
C ASP A 148 -4.25 -4.55 -11.40
N ILE A 149 -5.57 -4.31 -11.22
CA ILE A 149 -6.52 -5.33 -10.76
C ILE A 149 -6.59 -6.50 -11.73
N THR A 150 -6.73 -6.21 -13.03
CA THR A 150 -6.79 -7.24 -14.08
C THR A 150 -5.53 -8.10 -14.08
N SER A 151 -4.36 -7.48 -13.98
CA SER A 151 -3.07 -8.16 -13.88
C SER A 151 -3.00 -9.09 -12.66
N MET A 152 -3.41 -8.60 -11.48
CA MET A 152 -3.44 -9.42 -10.26
C MET A 152 -4.38 -10.62 -10.40
N LEU A 153 -5.57 -10.43 -11.02
CA LEU A 153 -6.52 -11.51 -11.24
C LEU A 153 -6.03 -12.54 -12.27
N LYS A 154 -5.23 -12.11 -13.26
CA LYS A 154 -4.61 -13.03 -14.24
C LYS A 154 -3.48 -13.86 -13.63
N ILE A 155 -2.64 -13.27 -12.80
CA ILE A 155 -1.42 -13.93 -12.26
C ILE A 155 -1.72 -14.69 -10.96
N SER A 156 -2.48 -14.10 -10.06
CA SER A 156 -2.75 -14.63 -8.71
C SER A 156 -4.20 -15.04 -8.49
N GLY A 157 -5.03 -15.05 -9.52
CA GLY A 157 -6.48 -15.20 -9.41
C GLY A 157 -6.97 -16.42 -8.64
N ASP A 158 -6.24 -17.56 -8.73
CA ASP A 158 -6.58 -18.78 -8.00
C ASP A 158 -6.39 -18.67 -6.49
N SER A 159 -5.52 -17.76 -6.04
CA SER A 159 -5.26 -17.50 -4.62
C SER A 159 -6.09 -16.35 -4.03
N ILE A 160 -6.89 -15.65 -4.85
CA ILE A 160 -7.70 -14.50 -4.45
C ILE A 160 -9.10 -14.95 -4.04
N ASP A 161 -9.47 -14.64 -2.81
CA ASP A 161 -10.84 -14.85 -2.29
C ASP A 161 -11.80 -13.81 -2.91
N ARG A 162 -12.42 -14.20 -4.04
CA ARG A 162 -13.39 -13.36 -4.75
C ARG A 162 -14.63 -13.06 -3.91
N GLY A 163 -15.03 -13.98 -3.05
CA GLY A 163 -16.18 -13.78 -2.15
C GLY A 163 -15.90 -12.68 -1.12
N TYR A 164 -14.69 -12.63 -0.60
CA TYR A 164 -14.25 -11.53 0.26
C TYR A 164 -14.26 -10.18 -0.48
N VAL A 165 -13.73 -10.15 -1.71
CA VAL A 165 -13.74 -8.92 -2.55
C VAL A 165 -15.17 -8.47 -2.80
N GLU A 166 -16.09 -9.39 -3.20
CA GLU A 166 -17.50 -9.09 -3.46
C GLU A 166 -18.20 -8.51 -2.23
N LYS A 167 -18.01 -9.13 -1.07
CA LYS A 167 -18.57 -8.67 0.20
C LYS A 167 -18.18 -7.24 0.55
N TRP A 168 -16.90 -6.90 0.38
CA TRP A 168 -16.43 -5.55 0.66
C TRP A 168 -16.77 -4.56 -0.46
N ALA A 169 -16.79 -5.01 -1.71
CA ALA A 169 -17.26 -4.20 -2.83
C ALA A 169 -18.72 -3.75 -2.62
N GLU A 170 -19.59 -4.63 -2.09
CA GLU A 170 -20.96 -4.27 -1.76
C GLU A 170 -21.02 -3.24 -0.62
N LYS A 171 -20.29 -3.47 0.49
CA LYS A 171 -20.25 -2.55 1.65
C LYS A 171 -19.70 -1.16 1.32
N LEU A 172 -18.79 -1.07 0.36
CA LEU A 172 -18.13 0.17 -0.05
C LEU A 172 -18.73 0.80 -1.32
N ASN A 173 -19.88 0.27 -1.79
CA ASN A 173 -20.54 0.71 -3.04
C ASN A 173 -19.60 0.64 -4.27
N LEU A 174 -18.85 -0.45 -4.42
CA LEU A 174 -17.92 -0.74 -5.52
C LEU A 174 -18.40 -1.91 -6.40
N ARG A 175 -19.61 -2.44 -6.16
CA ARG A 175 -20.12 -3.65 -6.80
C ARG A 175 -20.14 -3.58 -8.31
N ASP A 176 -20.54 -2.44 -8.87
CA ASP A 176 -20.64 -2.28 -10.34
C ASP A 176 -19.25 -2.27 -10.99
N ILE A 177 -18.27 -1.65 -10.32
CA ILE A 177 -16.86 -1.67 -10.76
C ILE A 177 -16.33 -3.11 -10.74
N TRP A 178 -16.60 -3.85 -9.65
CA TRP A 178 -16.18 -5.24 -9.54
C TRP A 178 -16.76 -6.12 -10.65
N LYS A 179 -18.06 -6.01 -10.91
CA LYS A 179 -18.73 -6.74 -12.00
C LYS A 179 -18.15 -6.40 -13.38
N ALA A 180 -17.92 -5.11 -13.66
CA ALA A 180 -17.33 -4.68 -14.92
C ALA A 180 -15.92 -5.26 -15.14
N ILE A 181 -15.10 -5.31 -14.08
CA ILE A 181 -13.77 -5.94 -14.11
C ILE A 181 -13.88 -7.42 -14.44
N LEU A 182 -14.78 -8.17 -13.78
CA LEU A 182 -14.95 -9.60 -14.02
C LEU A 182 -15.42 -9.89 -15.44
N MET A 183 -16.36 -9.09 -16.00
CA MET A 183 -16.81 -9.22 -17.37
C MET A 183 -15.68 -8.98 -18.37
N LYS A 184 -14.85 -7.95 -18.13
CA LYS A 184 -13.70 -7.66 -18.98
C LYS A 184 -12.71 -8.81 -19.03
N ILE A 185 -12.41 -9.43 -17.88
CA ILE A 185 -11.51 -10.59 -17.82
C ILE A 185 -12.08 -11.78 -18.58
N GLN A 186 -13.41 -12.03 -18.50
CA GLN A 186 -14.04 -13.14 -19.24
C GLN A 186 -14.06 -12.94 -20.75
N SER A 187 -14.06 -11.68 -21.22
CA SER A 187 -14.03 -11.37 -22.66
C SER A 187 -12.64 -11.41 -23.28
N ASP A 188 -11.60 -11.39 -22.47
CA ASP A 188 -10.18 -11.44 -22.90
C ASP A 188 -9.66 -12.90 -23.03
N PHE A 189 -10.53 -13.90 -22.76
CA PHE A 189 -10.30 -15.34 -22.93
C PHE A 189 -11.32 -15.96 -23.91
#